data_aac44082d5e1f9e29ded25c5b5861be1
#
_entry.id   aac44082d5e1f9e29ded25c5b5861be1
#
_cell.length_a   1.000
_cell.length_b   1.000
_cell.length_c   1.000
_cell.angle_alpha   90.00
_cell.angle_beta   90.00
_cell.angle_gamma   90.00
#
_symmetry.space_group_name_H-M   'P 1'
#
loop_
_entity.id
_entity.type
_entity.pdbx_description
1 polymer ?
#
loop_
_entity_poly.entity_id
_entity_poly.type
_entity_poly.pdbx_seq_one_letter_code
_entity_poly.pdbx_strand_id
1 'polypeptide(L)'
;MSRDAKARRARQSRKEQNQEFFEAVRDLMNHPVVQRMKNYPHHCDTTCYQHCVNVAYYNYRICKALGLNARAAARAGMLHDLFLYDWHTHAAMTGEHFHGLTHPRVALKNAEKHFNLTPLEKDMIVKHMWPLTIIPPRHLESFIICFTDKYCGACEIADYYSEKAIPKNLKLPLGYRSMYRWALERSASLAKKLPGIGSSLGRMD
;
A
#
# COMPACT_ATOMS: atom_id res chain seq x y z
N MET A 1 7.46 1.76 -36.64
CA MET A 1 6.51 2.31 -35.66
C MET A 1 7.10 3.62 -35.12
N SER A 2 6.38 4.75 -35.23
CA SER A 2 6.91 6.05 -34.78
C SER A 2 7.10 6.09 -33.26
N ARG A 3 8.01 6.95 -32.78
CA ARG A 3 8.23 7.17 -31.32
C ARG A 3 6.94 7.54 -30.59
N ASP A 4 6.07 8.33 -31.23
CA ASP A 4 4.78 8.75 -30.69
C ASP A 4 3.79 7.59 -30.54
N ALA A 5 3.74 6.68 -31.50
CA ALA A 5 2.89 5.49 -31.42
C ALA A 5 3.31 4.55 -30.28
N LYS A 6 4.62 4.39 -30.06
CA LYS A 6 5.17 3.62 -28.94
C LYS A 6 4.84 4.25 -27.60
N ALA A 7 4.97 5.58 -27.48
CA ALA A 7 4.63 6.32 -26.26
C ALA A 7 3.13 6.26 -25.95
N ARG A 8 2.25 6.41 -26.95
CA ARG A 8 0.79 6.26 -26.78
C ARG A 8 0.40 4.87 -26.30
N ARG A 9 0.98 3.83 -26.91
CA ARG A 9 0.73 2.42 -26.51
C ARG A 9 1.17 2.16 -25.08
N ALA A 10 2.35 2.64 -24.67
CA ALA A 10 2.85 2.50 -23.30
C ALA A 10 1.95 3.24 -22.27
N ARG A 11 1.45 4.44 -22.64
CA ARG A 11 0.52 5.21 -21.78
C ARG A 11 -0.83 4.50 -21.65
N GLN A 12 -1.34 3.92 -22.71
CA GLN A 12 -2.60 3.16 -22.68
C GLN A 12 -2.45 1.90 -21.85
N SER A 13 -1.39 1.10 -22.05
CA SER A 13 -1.10 -0.11 -21.25
C SER A 13 -0.97 0.22 -19.75
N ARG A 14 -0.29 1.32 -19.40
CA ARG A 14 -0.19 1.77 -17.98
C ARG A 14 -1.56 2.13 -17.42
N LYS A 15 -2.43 2.75 -18.20
CA LYS A 15 -3.79 3.12 -17.76
C LYS A 15 -4.63 1.89 -17.47
N GLU A 16 -4.55 0.89 -18.32
CA GLU A 16 -5.23 -0.41 -18.16
C GLU A 16 -4.74 -1.14 -16.91
N GLN A 17 -3.43 -1.25 -16.72
CA GLN A 17 -2.84 -1.87 -15.52
C GLN A 17 -3.26 -1.16 -14.23
N ASN A 18 -3.33 0.16 -14.24
CA ASN A 18 -3.81 0.91 -13.08
C ASN A 18 -5.28 0.62 -12.80
N GLN A 19 -6.11 0.50 -13.85
CA GLN A 19 -7.52 0.14 -13.69
C GLN A 19 -7.66 -1.27 -13.08
N GLU A 20 -6.93 -2.25 -13.59
CA GLU A 20 -6.93 -3.62 -13.06
C GLU A 20 -6.47 -3.67 -11.59
N PHE A 21 -5.45 -2.89 -11.24
CA PHE A 21 -5.01 -2.76 -9.84
C PHE A 21 -6.13 -2.27 -8.94
N PHE A 22 -6.81 -1.17 -9.32
CA PHE A 22 -7.92 -0.65 -8.51
C PHE A 22 -9.08 -1.63 -8.39
N GLU A 23 -9.42 -2.35 -9.44
CA GLU A 23 -10.43 -3.42 -9.36
C GLU A 23 -10.02 -4.51 -8.38
N ALA A 24 -8.73 -4.86 -8.32
CA ALA A 24 -8.22 -5.89 -7.42
C ALA A 24 -8.34 -5.55 -5.93
N VAL A 25 -8.27 -4.24 -5.58
CA VAL A 25 -8.25 -3.77 -4.18
C VAL A 25 -9.44 -2.88 -3.81
N ARG A 26 -10.41 -2.67 -4.70
CA ARG A 26 -11.54 -1.75 -4.49
C ARG A 26 -12.33 -2.06 -3.24
N ASP A 27 -12.65 -3.33 -3.00
CA ASP A 27 -13.36 -3.80 -1.83
C ASP A 27 -12.59 -3.49 -0.53
N LEU A 28 -11.27 -3.68 -0.56
CA LEU A 28 -10.41 -3.38 0.59
C LEU A 28 -10.31 -1.89 0.84
N MET A 29 -10.02 -1.10 -0.20
CA MET A 29 -9.84 0.34 -0.10
C MET A 29 -11.07 1.06 0.47
N ASN A 30 -12.28 0.56 0.18
CA ASN A 30 -13.53 1.16 0.66
C ASN A 30 -14.01 0.57 2.00
N HIS A 31 -13.35 -0.46 2.53
CA HIS A 31 -13.77 -1.10 3.76
C HIS A 31 -13.46 -0.24 5.00
N PRO A 32 -14.41 -0.04 5.93
CA PRO A 32 -14.23 0.83 7.10
C PRO A 32 -12.98 0.49 7.92
N VAL A 33 -12.67 -0.79 8.11
CA VAL A 33 -11.49 -1.22 8.89
C VAL A 33 -10.18 -0.78 8.23
N VAL A 34 -10.09 -0.83 6.90
CA VAL A 34 -8.91 -0.39 6.13
C VAL A 34 -8.82 1.14 6.14
N GLN A 35 -9.96 1.84 6.07
CA GLN A 35 -9.98 3.31 6.16
C GLN A 35 -9.45 3.83 7.51
N ARG A 36 -9.58 3.05 8.61
CA ARG A 36 -9.01 3.41 9.92
C ARG A 36 -7.49 3.53 9.91
N MET A 37 -6.79 2.87 8.99
CA MET A 37 -5.33 2.98 8.84
C MET A 37 -4.87 4.41 8.51
N LYS A 38 -5.76 5.29 8.06
CA LYS A 38 -5.49 6.72 7.85
C LYS A 38 -5.21 7.48 9.15
N ASN A 39 -5.67 6.95 10.27
CA ASN A 39 -5.52 7.57 11.59
C ASN A 39 -4.17 7.22 12.25
N TYR A 40 -3.39 6.32 11.67
CA TYR A 40 -2.14 5.85 12.26
C TYR A 40 -0.95 6.32 11.42
N PRO A 41 0.03 7.01 12.05
CA PRO A 41 1.28 7.36 11.38
C PRO A 41 2.07 6.10 11.07
N HIS A 42 2.85 6.12 9.98
CA HIS A 42 3.75 5.05 9.60
C HIS A 42 5.20 5.53 9.55
N HIS A 43 5.62 6.14 8.46
CA HIS A 43 6.94 6.76 8.33
C HIS A 43 6.78 8.26 8.08
N CYS A 44 7.39 9.09 8.94
CA CYS A 44 7.38 10.55 8.80
C CYS A 44 5.94 11.10 8.65
N ASP A 45 5.62 11.74 7.52
CA ASP A 45 4.29 12.30 7.24
C ASP A 45 3.36 11.30 6.52
N THR A 46 3.77 10.05 6.35
CA THR A 46 2.99 9.02 5.66
C THR A 46 2.11 8.26 6.64
N THR A 47 0.83 8.08 6.32
CA THR A 47 -0.07 7.22 7.09
C THR A 47 0.12 5.75 6.71
N CYS A 48 -0.25 4.83 7.61
CA CYS A 48 -0.25 3.39 7.34
C CYS A 48 -1.08 3.05 6.09
N TYR A 49 -2.21 3.72 5.88
CA TYR A 49 -3.02 3.57 4.65
C TYR A 49 -2.25 3.94 3.38
N GLN A 50 -1.55 5.08 3.39
CA GLN A 50 -0.79 5.56 2.24
C GLN A 50 0.35 4.59 1.89
N HIS A 51 1.09 4.15 2.91
CA HIS A 51 2.13 3.15 2.77
C HIS A 51 1.59 1.85 2.15
N CYS A 52 0.52 1.30 2.71
CA CYS A 52 -0.09 0.07 2.19
C CYS A 52 -0.57 0.19 0.74
N VAL A 53 -1.13 1.34 0.33
CA VAL A 53 -1.50 1.59 -1.08
C VAL A 53 -0.26 1.56 -1.99
N ASN A 54 0.86 2.15 -1.55
CA ASN A 54 2.11 2.15 -2.31
C ASN A 54 2.66 0.72 -2.44
N VAL A 55 2.77 -0.01 -1.33
CA VAL A 55 3.23 -1.41 -1.31
C VAL A 55 2.35 -2.31 -2.18
N ALA A 56 1.03 -2.20 -2.06
CA ALA A 56 0.07 -2.94 -2.87
C ALA A 56 0.28 -2.72 -4.38
N TYR A 57 0.50 -1.47 -4.79
CA TYR A 57 0.72 -1.13 -6.18
C TYR A 57 2.03 -1.68 -6.73
N TYR A 58 3.14 -1.53 -6.00
CA TYR A 58 4.43 -2.07 -6.45
C TYR A 58 4.42 -3.60 -6.49
N ASN A 59 3.82 -4.26 -5.50
CA ASN A 59 3.59 -5.71 -5.53
C ASN A 59 2.81 -6.13 -6.76
N TYR A 60 1.68 -5.46 -7.03
CA TYR A 60 0.89 -5.71 -8.23
C TYR A 60 1.72 -5.62 -9.50
N ARG A 61 2.48 -4.51 -9.65
CA ARG A 61 3.26 -4.23 -10.85
C ARG A 61 4.36 -5.25 -11.08
N ILE A 62 5.10 -5.61 -10.04
CA ILE A 62 6.20 -6.58 -10.13
C ILE A 62 5.62 -7.97 -10.41
N CYS A 63 4.63 -8.42 -9.66
CA CYS A 63 4.01 -9.72 -9.86
C CYS A 63 3.36 -9.84 -11.24
N LYS A 64 2.69 -8.80 -11.75
CA LYS A 64 2.13 -8.75 -13.11
C LYS A 64 3.22 -8.91 -14.18
N ALA A 65 4.36 -8.22 -14.01
CA ALA A 65 5.47 -8.29 -14.96
C ALA A 65 6.16 -9.66 -14.95
N LEU A 66 6.15 -10.35 -13.82
CA LEU A 66 6.73 -11.70 -13.66
C LEU A 66 5.74 -12.84 -13.93
N GLY A 67 4.51 -12.56 -14.30
CA GLY A 67 3.48 -13.59 -14.53
C GLY A 67 3.00 -14.30 -13.26
N LEU A 68 3.21 -13.69 -12.09
CA LEU A 68 2.78 -14.18 -10.78
C LEU A 68 1.36 -13.72 -10.45
N ASN A 69 0.83 -14.13 -9.28
CA ASN A 69 -0.51 -13.75 -8.85
C ASN A 69 -0.57 -12.28 -8.39
N ALA A 70 -0.64 -11.36 -9.36
CA ALA A 70 -0.66 -9.93 -9.12
C ALA A 70 -1.87 -9.46 -8.29
N ARG A 71 -3.04 -10.11 -8.43
CA ARG A 71 -4.23 -9.78 -7.64
C ARG A 71 -4.01 -10.09 -6.16
N ALA A 72 -3.56 -11.28 -5.82
CA ALA A 72 -3.27 -11.65 -4.43
C ALA A 72 -2.16 -10.76 -3.86
N ALA A 73 -1.13 -10.44 -4.67
CA ALA A 73 -0.04 -9.57 -4.26
C ALA A 73 -0.50 -8.13 -3.94
N ALA A 74 -1.43 -7.57 -4.73
CA ALA A 74 -2.04 -6.28 -4.44
C ALA A 74 -2.84 -6.31 -3.13
N ARG A 75 -3.68 -7.34 -2.94
CA ARG A 75 -4.53 -7.48 -1.76
C ARG A 75 -3.72 -7.68 -0.49
N ALA A 76 -2.73 -8.57 -0.52
CA ALA A 76 -1.82 -8.75 0.61
C ALA A 76 -1.05 -7.47 0.93
N GLY A 77 -0.55 -6.76 -0.08
CA GLY A 77 0.11 -5.47 0.11
C GLY A 77 -0.79 -4.40 0.74
N MET A 78 -2.10 -4.40 0.46
CA MET A 78 -3.05 -3.48 1.08
C MET A 78 -3.33 -3.82 2.56
N LEU A 79 -3.13 -5.07 2.98
CA LEU A 79 -3.50 -5.58 4.30
C LEU A 79 -2.31 -5.92 5.20
N HIS A 80 -1.05 -5.85 4.69
CA HIS A 80 0.12 -6.36 5.41
C HIS A 80 0.36 -5.66 6.75
N ASP A 81 -0.02 -4.39 6.86
CA ASP A 81 0.11 -3.56 8.05
C ASP A 81 -1.24 -3.18 8.69
N LEU A 82 -2.24 -4.04 8.60
CA LEU A 82 -3.54 -3.83 9.24
C LEU A 82 -3.48 -4.07 10.76
N PHE A 83 -2.51 -3.48 11.46
CA PHE A 83 -2.34 -3.65 12.91
C PHE A 83 -3.22 -2.68 13.74
N LEU A 84 -3.66 -1.53 13.21
CA LEU A 84 -4.67 -0.61 13.75
C LEU A 84 -4.31 0.04 15.11
N TYR A 85 -3.06 0.39 15.31
CA TYR A 85 -2.57 1.19 16.45
C TYR A 85 -1.39 2.07 16.02
N ASP A 86 -1.07 3.09 16.84
CA ASP A 86 0.15 3.88 16.64
C ASP A 86 1.34 3.13 17.24
N TRP A 87 2.19 2.59 16.37
CA TRP A 87 3.34 1.78 16.78
C TRP A 87 4.43 2.58 17.51
N HIS A 88 4.46 3.92 17.36
CA HIS A 88 5.43 4.76 18.06
C HIS A 88 5.13 4.86 19.55
N THR A 89 3.87 4.82 19.94
CA THR A 89 3.40 4.94 21.32
C THR A 89 2.97 3.60 21.93
N HIS A 90 2.77 2.57 21.12
CA HIS A 90 2.24 1.27 21.53
C HIS A 90 3.01 0.63 22.67
N ALA A 91 4.35 0.58 22.57
CA ALA A 91 5.20 -0.01 23.59
C ALA A 91 5.08 0.71 24.95
N ALA A 92 4.97 2.04 24.94
CA ALA A 92 4.81 2.82 26.17
C ALA A 92 3.43 2.60 26.83
N MET A 93 2.40 2.33 26.03
CA MET A 93 1.03 2.14 26.52
C MET A 93 0.72 0.71 26.97
N THR A 94 1.34 -0.29 26.32
CA THR A 94 0.98 -1.72 26.51
C THR A 94 2.10 -2.56 27.14
N GLY A 95 3.35 -2.06 27.12
CA GLY A 95 4.54 -2.84 27.47
C GLY A 95 4.95 -3.84 26.38
N GLU A 96 4.26 -3.89 25.25
CA GLU A 96 4.59 -4.77 24.13
C GLU A 96 5.69 -4.13 23.27
N HIS A 97 6.91 -4.52 23.52
CA HIS A 97 8.07 -4.19 22.71
C HIS A 97 8.13 -5.10 21.47
N PHE A 98 9.04 -4.83 20.54
CA PHE A 98 9.26 -5.67 19.34
C PHE A 98 8.14 -5.63 18.30
N HIS A 99 7.54 -4.45 18.10
CA HIS A 99 6.54 -4.23 17.02
C HIS A 99 6.95 -4.88 15.69
N GLY A 100 8.20 -4.73 15.25
CA GLY A 100 8.68 -5.33 14.00
C GLY A 100 8.55 -6.86 13.91
N LEU A 101 8.50 -7.57 15.04
CA LEU A 101 8.32 -9.03 15.08
C LEU A 101 6.87 -9.46 15.25
N THR A 102 6.04 -8.63 15.87
CA THR A 102 4.68 -8.99 16.30
C THR A 102 3.59 -8.49 15.36
N HIS A 103 3.76 -7.29 14.75
CA HIS A 103 2.71 -6.67 13.93
C HIS A 103 2.25 -7.52 12.73
N PRO A 104 3.10 -8.36 12.06
CA PRO A 104 2.60 -9.16 10.94
C PRO A 104 1.50 -10.14 11.35
N ARG A 105 1.62 -10.71 12.56
CA ARG A 105 0.60 -11.60 13.11
C ARG A 105 -0.66 -10.85 13.53
N VAL A 106 -0.51 -9.65 14.08
CA VAL A 106 -1.65 -8.78 14.43
C VAL A 106 -2.38 -8.35 13.17
N ALA A 107 -1.66 -7.93 12.12
CA ALA A 107 -2.22 -7.56 10.84
C ALA A 107 -2.99 -8.75 10.20
N LEU A 108 -2.40 -9.95 10.19
CA LEU A 108 -3.06 -11.15 9.67
C LEU A 108 -4.35 -11.44 10.46
N LYS A 109 -4.29 -11.45 11.80
CA LYS A 109 -5.47 -11.69 12.66
C LYS A 109 -6.58 -10.67 12.41
N ASN A 110 -6.25 -9.41 12.23
CA ASN A 110 -7.23 -8.37 11.91
C ASN A 110 -7.80 -8.55 10.50
N ALA A 111 -6.97 -8.90 9.51
CA ALA A 111 -7.41 -9.13 8.16
C ALA A 111 -8.36 -10.34 8.05
N GLU A 112 -8.07 -11.45 8.73
CA GLU A 112 -8.90 -12.65 8.76
C GLU A 112 -10.29 -12.43 9.38
N LYS A 113 -10.45 -11.45 10.26
CA LYS A 113 -11.77 -11.11 10.84
C LYS A 113 -12.72 -10.46 9.82
N HIS A 114 -12.19 -9.85 8.78
CA HIS A 114 -12.97 -9.02 7.86
C HIS A 114 -12.94 -9.50 6.41
N PHE A 115 -11.97 -10.35 6.06
CA PHE A 115 -11.72 -10.74 4.67
C PHE A 115 -11.44 -12.24 4.56
N ASN A 116 -11.95 -12.85 3.49
CA ASN A 116 -11.60 -14.22 3.13
C ASN A 116 -10.25 -14.21 2.40
N LEU A 117 -9.18 -14.55 3.11
CA LEU A 117 -7.82 -14.55 2.59
C LEU A 117 -7.43 -15.92 2.04
N THR A 118 -6.79 -15.93 0.89
CA THR A 118 -6.15 -17.11 0.32
C THR A 118 -4.90 -17.50 1.14
N PRO A 119 -4.42 -18.77 1.07
CA PRO A 119 -3.18 -19.18 1.72
C PRO A 119 -1.96 -18.34 1.29
N LEU A 120 -1.92 -17.90 0.02
CA LEU A 120 -0.88 -17.02 -0.50
C LEU A 120 -0.92 -15.63 0.17
N GLU A 121 -2.10 -14.99 0.25
CA GLU A 121 -2.26 -13.69 0.91
C GLU A 121 -1.86 -13.77 2.38
N LYS A 122 -2.21 -14.84 3.09
CA LYS A 122 -1.80 -15.07 4.49
C LYS A 122 -0.29 -15.21 4.64
N ASP A 123 0.36 -15.98 3.77
CA ASP A 123 1.81 -16.14 3.77
C ASP A 123 2.52 -14.80 3.52
N MET A 124 2.03 -14.01 2.56
CA MET A 124 2.55 -12.69 2.27
C MET A 124 2.43 -11.74 3.48
N ILE A 125 1.26 -11.67 4.11
CA ILE A 125 1.00 -10.78 5.26
C ILE A 125 1.87 -11.18 6.44
N VAL A 126 1.92 -12.47 6.81
CA VAL A 126 2.60 -12.88 8.04
C VAL A 126 4.12 -12.87 7.92
N LYS A 127 4.67 -12.87 6.70
CA LYS A 127 6.11 -13.01 6.46
C LYS A 127 6.77 -11.80 5.81
N HIS A 128 6.05 -10.70 5.63
CA HIS A 128 6.62 -9.50 4.97
C HIS A 128 7.84 -8.91 5.70
N MET A 129 7.98 -9.20 7.01
CA MET A 129 9.12 -8.75 7.81
C MET A 129 10.35 -9.68 7.72
N TRP A 130 10.31 -10.73 6.91
CA TRP A 130 11.54 -11.52 6.69
C TRP A 130 12.67 -10.63 6.09
N PRO A 131 13.95 -10.80 6.50
CA PRO A 131 14.53 -11.82 7.40
C PRO A 131 14.49 -11.46 8.90
N LEU A 132 13.88 -10.34 9.31
CA LEU A 132 13.73 -10.01 10.73
C LEU A 132 12.94 -11.11 11.47
N THR A 133 11.88 -11.62 10.86
CA THR A 133 11.20 -12.84 11.30
C THR A 133 11.91 -14.08 10.73
N ILE A 134 12.14 -15.11 11.57
CA ILE A 134 13.00 -16.24 11.24
C ILE A 134 12.43 -17.13 10.13
N ILE A 135 11.10 -17.27 10.05
CA ILE A 135 10.45 -18.21 9.11
C ILE A 135 10.41 -17.59 7.71
N PRO A 136 11.09 -18.18 6.71
CA PRO A 136 11.14 -17.60 5.37
C PRO A 136 9.79 -17.67 4.64
N PRO A 137 9.58 -16.78 3.65
CA PRO A 137 8.48 -16.87 2.70
C PRO A 137 8.42 -18.21 1.97
N ARG A 138 7.21 -18.65 1.60
CA ARG A 138 6.98 -19.88 0.84
C ARG A 138 6.77 -19.63 -0.66
N HIS A 139 6.41 -18.41 -1.04
CA HIS A 139 6.04 -18.04 -2.40
C HIS A 139 6.92 -16.87 -2.88
N LEU A 140 7.13 -16.78 -4.20
CA LEU A 140 7.88 -15.65 -4.78
C LEU A 140 7.21 -14.31 -4.48
N GLU A 141 5.88 -14.26 -4.52
CA GLU A 141 5.11 -13.07 -4.14
C GLU A 141 5.40 -12.62 -2.71
N SER A 142 5.64 -13.57 -1.80
CA SER A 142 5.97 -13.27 -0.40
C SER A 142 7.40 -12.72 -0.25
N PHE A 143 8.34 -13.08 -1.11
CA PHE A 143 9.65 -12.40 -1.18
C PHE A 143 9.54 -11.00 -1.77
N ILE A 144 8.67 -10.84 -2.77
CA ILE A 144 8.45 -9.53 -3.41
C ILE A 144 7.90 -8.53 -2.39
N ILE A 145 6.93 -8.92 -1.55
CA ILE A 145 6.41 -7.99 -0.54
C ILE A 145 7.46 -7.61 0.50
N CYS A 146 8.35 -8.53 0.91
CA CYS A 146 9.47 -8.20 1.81
C CYS A 146 10.37 -7.10 1.24
N PHE A 147 10.57 -7.11 -0.07
CA PHE A 147 11.36 -6.09 -0.76
C PHE A 147 10.58 -4.79 -0.96
N THR A 148 9.35 -4.88 -1.48
CA THR A 148 8.55 -3.69 -1.81
C THR A 148 8.15 -2.88 -0.59
N ASP A 149 7.88 -3.51 0.53
CA ASP A 149 7.63 -2.87 1.81
C ASP A 149 8.80 -1.98 2.22
N LYS A 150 10.01 -2.55 2.30
CA LYS A 150 11.24 -1.83 2.65
C LYS A 150 11.60 -0.75 1.64
N TYR A 151 11.40 -1.02 0.35
CA TYR A 151 11.61 -0.06 -0.72
C TYR A 151 10.68 1.15 -0.59
N CYS A 152 9.37 0.92 -0.37
CA CYS A 152 8.40 2.00 -0.17
C CYS A 152 8.73 2.83 1.07
N GLY A 153 9.01 2.18 2.21
CA GLY A 153 9.39 2.88 3.43
C GLY A 153 10.64 3.73 3.27
N ALA A 154 11.68 3.19 2.61
CA ALA A 154 12.90 3.96 2.33
C ALA A 154 12.63 5.16 1.41
N CYS A 155 11.80 5.01 0.39
CA CYS A 155 11.42 6.11 -0.50
C CYS A 155 10.57 7.17 0.21
N GLU A 156 9.64 6.78 1.06
CA GLU A 156 8.80 7.68 1.84
C GLU A 156 9.63 8.52 2.82
N ILE A 157 10.60 7.91 3.49
CA ILE A 157 11.57 8.59 4.34
C ILE A 157 12.44 9.55 3.52
N ALA A 158 12.98 9.10 2.38
CA ALA A 158 13.81 9.92 1.51
C ALA A 158 13.05 11.12 0.94
N ASP A 159 11.79 10.94 0.54
CA ASP A 159 10.93 12.03 0.05
C ASP A 159 10.72 13.10 1.14
N TYR A 160 10.41 12.67 2.37
CA TYR A 160 10.23 13.58 3.50
C TYR A 160 11.47 14.45 3.76
N TYR A 161 12.65 13.83 3.84
CA TYR A 161 13.88 14.59 4.07
C TYR A 161 14.28 15.45 2.87
N SER A 162 14.02 14.98 1.64
CA SER A 162 14.32 15.77 0.44
C SER A 162 13.45 17.02 0.32
N GLU A 163 12.20 16.96 0.77
CA GLU A 163 11.32 18.14 0.80
C GLU A 163 11.75 19.18 1.83
N LYS A 164 12.32 18.74 2.96
CA LYS A 164 12.75 19.61 4.07
C LYS A 164 14.21 20.10 3.96
N ALA A 165 15.12 19.29 3.43
CA ALA A 165 16.56 19.52 3.49
C ALA A 165 17.21 19.86 2.16
N ILE A 166 16.59 19.55 1.00
CA ILE A 166 17.21 19.73 -0.31
C ILE A 166 16.53 20.88 -1.07
N PRO A 167 17.29 21.87 -1.53
CA PRO A 167 16.75 22.94 -2.38
C PRO A 167 16.05 22.37 -3.61
N LYS A 168 14.92 22.97 -4.01
CA LYS A 168 14.03 22.46 -5.09
C LYS A 168 14.74 22.18 -6.42
N ASN A 169 15.89 22.84 -6.67
CA ASN A 169 16.72 22.68 -7.85
C ASN A 169 17.68 21.48 -7.79
N LEU A 170 17.81 20.81 -6.64
CA LEU A 170 18.70 19.65 -6.44
C LEU A 170 17.95 18.33 -6.20
N LYS A 171 16.64 18.30 -6.41
CA LYS A 171 15.82 17.10 -6.20
C LYS A 171 16.24 16.01 -7.19
N LEU A 172 16.82 14.93 -6.65
CA LEU A 172 17.08 13.71 -7.40
C LEU A 172 15.73 13.07 -7.79
N PRO A 173 15.50 12.78 -9.08
CA PRO A 173 14.33 12.02 -9.50
C PRO A 173 14.55 10.55 -9.12
N LEU A 174 14.19 10.17 -7.90
CA LEU A 174 14.27 8.77 -7.42
C LEU A 174 13.32 7.82 -8.16
N GLY A 175 12.60 8.28 -9.18
CA GLY A 175 11.68 7.45 -9.96
C GLY A 175 10.50 6.89 -9.15
N TYR A 176 10.49 7.13 -7.83
CA TYR A 176 9.38 6.77 -6.94
C TYR A 176 8.19 7.66 -7.23
N ARG A 177 7.08 7.05 -7.59
CA ARG A 177 5.82 7.75 -7.77
C ARG A 177 4.83 7.23 -6.74
N SER A 178 4.50 8.05 -5.76
CA SER A 178 3.46 7.70 -4.80
C SER A 178 2.14 7.46 -5.53
N MET A 179 1.65 6.22 -5.46
CA MET A 179 0.36 5.84 -6.02
C MET A 179 -0.81 6.38 -5.24
N TYR A 180 -0.60 6.68 -3.96
CA TYR A 180 -1.61 7.32 -3.13
C TYR A 180 -2.00 8.70 -3.67
N ARG A 181 -1.02 9.54 -4.04
CA ARG A 181 -1.29 10.86 -4.65
C ARG A 181 -2.06 10.73 -5.96
N TRP A 182 -1.67 9.77 -6.81
CA TRP A 182 -2.38 9.49 -8.05
C TRP A 182 -3.80 8.95 -7.80
N ALA A 183 -4.02 8.11 -6.79
CA ALA A 183 -5.34 7.59 -6.41
C ALA A 183 -6.27 8.70 -5.91
N LEU A 184 -5.76 9.64 -5.12
CA LEU A 184 -6.52 10.82 -4.66
C LEU A 184 -6.97 11.71 -5.81
N GLU A 185 -6.06 12.01 -6.75
CA GLU A 185 -6.37 12.85 -7.92
C GLU A 185 -7.49 12.22 -8.76
N ARG A 186 -7.53 10.89 -8.84
CA ARG A 186 -8.53 10.16 -9.62
C ARG A 186 -9.86 10.00 -8.90
N SER A 187 -9.86 9.76 -7.58
CA SER A 187 -11.10 9.73 -6.79
C SER A 187 -11.78 11.09 -6.77
N ALA A 188 -11.03 12.17 -6.66
CA ALA A 188 -11.56 13.53 -6.80
C ALA A 188 -12.12 13.82 -8.21
N SER A 189 -11.51 13.27 -9.25
CA SER A 189 -12.00 13.40 -10.64
C SER A 189 -13.27 12.56 -10.88
N LEU A 190 -13.40 11.38 -10.26
CA LEU A 190 -14.61 10.55 -10.34
C LEU A 190 -15.77 11.14 -9.54
N ALA A 191 -15.51 11.70 -8.36
CA ALA A 191 -16.52 12.39 -7.56
C ALA A 191 -17.10 13.62 -8.30
N LYS A 192 -16.29 14.32 -9.09
CA LYS A 192 -16.75 15.44 -9.94
C LYS A 192 -17.58 14.99 -11.13
N LYS A 193 -17.48 13.72 -11.56
CA LYS A 193 -18.20 13.17 -12.73
C LYS A 193 -19.50 12.45 -12.37
N LEU A 194 -19.76 12.23 -11.08
CA LEU A 194 -20.98 11.63 -10.56
C LEU A 194 -21.64 12.61 -9.57
N PRO A 195 -22.34 13.66 -10.05
CA PRO A 195 -23.12 14.49 -9.16
C PRO A 195 -24.32 13.67 -8.65
N GLY A 196 -24.27 13.18 -7.41
CA GLY A 196 -25.39 12.47 -6.80
C GLY A 196 -25.08 11.52 -5.63
N ILE A 197 -23.81 11.29 -5.27
CA ILE A 197 -23.46 10.41 -4.14
C ILE A 197 -22.79 11.21 -2.99
N GLY A 198 -23.31 12.39 -2.71
CA GLY A 198 -22.69 13.32 -1.75
C GLY A 198 -23.64 13.84 -0.68
N SER A 199 -24.69 13.10 -0.27
CA SER A 199 -25.60 13.61 0.78
C SER A 199 -26.24 12.50 1.63
N SER A 200 -25.44 11.63 2.24
CA SER A 200 -25.91 10.81 3.37
C SER A 200 -24.80 10.49 4.37
N LEU A 201 -24.07 11.49 4.80
CA LEU A 201 -23.40 11.45 6.11
C LEU A 201 -24.17 12.42 7.01
N GLY A 202 -25.28 11.87 7.53
CA GLY A 202 -26.08 12.53 8.55
C GLY A 202 -25.22 12.88 9.74
N ARG A 203 -25.41 14.10 10.24
CA ARG A 203 -25.04 14.53 11.58
C ARG A 203 -25.60 13.50 12.57
N MET A 204 -24.73 12.95 13.36
CA MET A 204 -25.09 12.38 14.64
C MET A 204 -24.42 13.26 15.69
N ASP A 205 -25.29 14.01 16.38
CA ASP A 205 -24.99 14.77 17.58
C ASP A 205 -24.45 13.87 18.69
#